data_79ed2a3eb828720e9b01abec971b652d
#
_entry.id   79ed2a3eb828720e9b01abec971b652d
#
_cell.length_a   1.000
_cell.length_b   1.000
_cell.length_c   1.000
_cell.angle_alpha   90.00
_cell.angle_beta   90.00
_cell.angle_gamma   90.00
#
_symmetry.space_group_name_H-M   'P 1'
#
loop_
_entity.id
_entity.type
_entity.pdbx_description
1 polymer ?
#
loop_
_entity_poly.entity_id
_entity_poly.type
_entity_poly.pdbx_seq_one_letter_code
_entity_poly.pdbx_strand_id
1 'polypeptide(L)'
;MKPLHQVIINKDTSFNPIWIMRQAGRYLPEFREIRKKNPNFIDLCLNDNLSSEITLQPLKRFNLDAAIIFSDILILPFGLGQTIKFEKNFGPKLDELDLKKITKIDEIDFVEKIHPVYKAIKKVSSDPILKNKNTIGFIGAPWTLLVYMINLKSPKKNLNKNFFQDEYLINRILLIIENFLKTHIKNQIDNGANVIQIFDSWAGLLEEKDLPNYIYTPTLNLVEYVKSLNVPVICFPREIKNYKEFCEIVKPDAISIDYNVDPKKILKDIKIPIQGGLDPKVLLTDYENLKKETNKYLEIFKDHPYIFNLGHGILPETNPEMVENLIKIVKNN
;
A
#
# COMPACT_ATOMS: atom_id res chain seq x y z
N MET A 1 4.63 -1.62 -23.10
CA MET A 1 3.78 -1.54 -21.87
C MET A 1 4.70 -1.68 -20.66
N LYS A 2 4.41 -1.03 -19.52
CA LYS A 2 5.24 -1.13 -18.31
C LYS A 2 5.03 -2.47 -17.59
N PRO A 3 6.01 -2.99 -16.81
CA PRO A 3 5.99 -4.38 -16.30
C PRO A 3 4.75 -4.79 -15.52
N LEU A 4 4.30 -3.97 -14.53
CA LEU A 4 3.09 -4.32 -13.78
C LEU A 4 1.84 -4.32 -14.67
N HIS A 5 1.76 -3.41 -15.66
CA HIS A 5 0.64 -3.38 -16.61
C HIS A 5 0.59 -4.64 -17.49
N GLN A 6 1.74 -5.18 -17.90
CA GLN A 6 1.77 -6.44 -18.66
C GLN A 6 1.13 -7.57 -17.87
N VAL A 7 1.51 -7.72 -16.60
CA VAL A 7 0.96 -8.76 -15.74
C VAL A 7 -0.50 -8.48 -15.34
N ILE A 8 -0.85 -7.23 -14.96
CA ILE A 8 -2.19 -6.94 -14.47
C ILE A 8 -3.22 -6.94 -15.62
N ILE A 9 -2.89 -6.31 -16.75
CA ILE A 9 -3.85 -6.09 -17.83
C ILE A 9 -3.82 -7.25 -18.83
N ASN A 10 -2.62 -7.62 -19.32
CA ASN A 10 -2.47 -8.65 -20.33
C ASN A 10 -2.41 -10.07 -19.76
N LYS A 11 -2.36 -10.22 -18.42
CA LYS A 11 -2.22 -11.53 -17.76
C LYS A 11 -0.95 -12.27 -18.19
N ASP A 12 0.12 -11.51 -18.47
CA ASP A 12 1.40 -12.07 -18.90
C ASP A 12 2.04 -12.92 -17.79
N THR A 13 2.43 -14.12 -18.11
CA THR A 13 3.09 -15.08 -17.19
C THR A 13 4.53 -15.37 -17.59
N SER A 14 5.05 -14.71 -18.63
CA SER A 14 6.40 -14.96 -19.14
C SER A 14 7.53 -14.42 -18.25
N PHE A 15 7.18 -13.58 -17.29
CA PHE A 15 8.12 -13.00 -16.32
C PHE A 15 7.39 -12.50 -15.05
N ASN A 16 8.15 -12.29 -13.99
CA ASN A 16 7.62 -11.78 -12.73
C ASN A 16 8.19 -10.38 -12.43
N PRO A 17 7.41 -9.30 -12.63
CA PRO A 17 7.86 -7.99 -12.18
C PRO A 17 7.97 -7.95 -10.66
N ILE A 18 8.96 -7.21 -10.16
CA ILE A 18 9.23 -7.11 -8.72
C ILE A 18 9.27 -5.67 -8.24
N TRP A 19 8.54 -5.42 -7.17
CA TRP A 19 8.71 -4.28 -6.29
C TRP A 19 8.51 -4.76 -4.84
N ILE A 20 8.92 -3.98 -3.85
CA ILE A 20 8.93 -4.44 -2.45
C ILE A 20 8.19 -3.43 -1.57
N MET A 21 7.20 -3.91 -0.84
CA MET A 21 6.46 -3.09 0.12
C MET A 21 7.41 -2.47 1.15
N ARG A 22 7.38 -1.13 1.28
CA ARG A 22 8.32 -0.32 2.07
C ARG A 22 9.75 -0.35 1.53
N GLN A 23 9.93 -0.55 0.21
CA GLN A 23 11.24 -0.56 -0.45
C GLN A 23 12.07 0.72 -0.18
N ALA A 24 11.43 1.87 -0.03
CA ALA A 24 12.04 3.07 0.52
C ALA A 24 11.86 3.05 2.05
N GLY A 25 12.90 2.72 2.80
CA GLY A 25 12.72 2.49 4.23
C GLY A 25 13.99 2.36 5.05
N ARG A 26 13.82 2.10 6.35
CA ARG A 26 14.88 2.13 7.38
C ARG A 26 16.02 1.13 7.17
N TYR A 27 15.85 0.12 6.34
CA TYR A 27 16.91 -0.82 6.01
C TYR A 27 17.98 -0.18 5.11
N LEU A 28 17.65 0.90 4.35
CA LEU A 28 18.58 1.63 3.50
C LEU A 28 19.41 2.65 4.31
N PRO A 29 20.75 2.64 4.20
CA PRO A 29 21.62 3.63 4.87
C PRO A 29 21.27 5.07 4.47
N GLU A 30 21.08 5.33 3.17
CA GLU A 30 20.72 6.64 2.61
C GLU A 30 19.39 7.18 3.15
N PHE A 31 18.41 6.32 3.36
CA PHE A 31 17.17 6.71 4.03
C PHE A 31 17.42 7.11 5.49
N ARG A 32 18.24 6.34 6.22
CA ARG A 32 18.53 6.64 7.63
C ARG A 32 19.21 8.00 7.79
N GLU A 33 20.09 8.38 6.86
CA GLU A 33 20.74 9.71 6.89
C GLU A 33 19.74 10.85 6.71
N ILE A 34 18.80 10.73 5.76
CA ILE A 34 17.73 11.72 5.60
C ILE A 34 16.85 11.75 6.85
N ARG A 35 16.46 10.59 7.36
CA ARG A 35 15.56 10.45 8.51
C ARG A 35 16.14 11.02 9.80
N LYS A 36 17.45 10.93 9.98
CA LYS A 36 18.19 11.51 11.12
C LYS A 36 18.09 13.02 11.15
N LYS A 37 18.15 13.66 9.97
CA LYS A 37 18.06 15.11 9.82
C LYS A 37 16.61 15.63 9.86
N ASN A 38 15.63 14.76 9.59
CA ASN A 38 14.20 15.08 9.48
C ASN A 38 13.38 14.20 10.41
N PRO A 39 13.31 14.50 11.72
CA PRO A 39 12.70 13.64 12.72
C PRO A 39 11.16 13.59 12.65
N ASN A 40 10.49 14.59 12.11
CA ASN A 40 9.05 14.55 11.89
C ASN A 40 8.73 13.76 10.62
N PHE A 41 7.93 12.70 10.77
CA PHE A 41 7.63 11.80 9.64
C PHE A 41 6.61 12.40 8.66
N ILE A 42 5.62 13.10 9.18
CA ILE A 42 4.60 13.76 8.34
C ILE A 42 5.25 14.88 7.53
N ASP A 43 6.09 15.72 8.15
CA ASP A 43 6.80 16.79 7.44
C ASP A 43 7.70 16.21 6.35
N LEU A 44 8.31 15.05 6.59
CA LEU A 44 9.12 14.35 5.59
C LEU A 44 8.27 13.90 4.40
N CYS A 45 7.08 13.34 4.64
CA CYS A 45 6.13 12.96 3.59
C CYS A 45 5.60 14.19 2.82
N LEU A 46 5.49 15.33 3.48
CA LEU A 46 5.03 16.60 2.89
C LEU A 46 6.17 17.45 2.32
N ASN A 47 7.39 16.97 2.30
CA ASN A 47 8.49 17.60 1.58
C ASN A 47 8.67 16.91 0.22
N ASP A 48 8.20 17.54 -0.85
CA ASP A 48 8.16 16.95 -2.20
C ASP A 48 9.57 16.62 -2.75
N ASN A 49 10.62 17.35 -2.34
CA ASN A 49 12.00 17.03 -2.73
C ASN A 49 12.51 15.78 -2.01
N LEU A 50 12.36 15.73 -0.67
CA LEU A 50 12.83 14.60 0.11
C LEU A 50 11.99 13.33 -0.14
N SER A 51 10.67 13.46 -0.26
CA SER A 51 9.78 12.33 -0.58
C SER A 51 10.13 11.72 -1.95
N SER A 52 10.36 12.56 -2.98
CA SER A 52 10.76 12.06 -4.30
C SER A 52 12.17 11.43 -4.27
N GLU A 53 13.14 12.05 -3.59
CA GLU A 53 14.48 11.50 -3.41
C GLU A 53 14.43 10.11 -2.75
N ILE A 54 13.74 10.00 -1.62
CA ILE A 54 13.57 8.73 -0.88
C ILE A 54 12.90 7.67 -1.76
N THR A 55 11.87 8.05 -2.52
CA THR A 55 11.19 7.15 -3.45
C THR A 55 12.14 6.56 -4.49
N LEU A 56 13.09 7.37 -4.97
CA LEU A 56 14.04 6.96 -6.01
C LEU A 56 15.25 6.18 -5.47
N GLN A 57 15.58 6.26 -4.16
CA GLN A 57 16.72 5.55 -3.57
C GLN A 57 16.77 4.07 -3.91
N PRO A 58 15.69 3.27 -3.68
CA PRO A 58 15.72 1.84 -4.00
C PRO A 58 15.84 1.54 -5.49
N LEU A 59 15.33 2.41 -6.38
CA LEU A 59 15.44 2.22 -7.82
C LEU A 59 16.83 2.53 -8.36
N LYS A 60 17.55 3.46 -7.70
CA LYS A 60 18.97 3.75 -8.01
C LYS A 60 19.89 2.63 -7.55
N ARG A 61 19.51 1.92 -6.48
CA ARG A 61 20.29 0.83 -5.90
C ARG A 61 19.97 -0.52 -6.54
N PHE A 62 18.70 -0.78 -6.86
CA PHE A 62 18.21 -2.09 -7.26
C PHE A 62 17.44 -2.04 -8.58
N ASN A 63 17.46 -3.15 -9.32
CA ASN A 63 16.69 -3.31 -10.55
C ASN A 63 15.22 -3.66 -10.27
N LEU A 64 14.48 -2.77 -9.61
CA LEU A 64 13.05 -2.90 -9.36
C LEU A 64 12.22 -2.43 -10.56
N ASP A 65 10.99 -2.94 -10.70
CA ASP A 65 10.09 -2.66 -11.82
C ASP A 65 9.08 -1.54 -11.55
N ALA A 66 8.97 -1.13 -10.29
CA ALA A 66 8.09 -0.04 -9.90
C ALA A 66 8.65 0.79 -8.74
N ALA A 67 8.31 2.07 -8.76
CA ALA A 67 8.42 2.97 -7.61
C ALA A 67 7.06 3.06 -6.93
N ILE A 68 6.99 2.80 -5.63
CA ILE A 68 5.87 3.24 -4.79
C ILE A 68 6.24 4.53 -4.10
N ILE A 69 5.38 5.54 -4.19
CA ILE A 69 5.67 6.86 -3.61
C ILE A 69 5.94 6.75 -2.10
N PHE A 70 6.98 7.44 -1.61
CA PHE A 70 7.22 7.56 -0.19
C PHE A 70 6.22 8.54 0.42
N SER A 71 5.26 8.02 1.14
CA SER A 71 4.20 8.74 1.84
C SER A 71 3.67 7.87 2.98
N ASP A 72 2.52 8.23 3.56
CA ASP A 72 1.80 7.44 4.56
C ASP A 72 0.31 7.41 4.26
N ILE A 73 -0.39 6.32 4.61
CA ILE A 73 -1.85 6.25 4.49
C ILE A 73 -2.56 7.31 5.34
N LEU A 74 -1.92 7.73 6.43
CA LEU A 74 -2.46 8.75 7.35
C LEU A 74 -2.35 10.18 6.82
N ILE A 75 -1.80 10.38 5.62
CA ILE A 75 -1.87 11.68 4.93
C ILE A 75 -3.33 12.10 4.70
N LEU A 76 -4.26 11.16 4.52
CA LEU A 76 -5.68 11.50 4.40
C LEU A 76 -6.25 12.07 5.70
N PRO A 77 -6.18 11.41 6.88
CA PRO A 77 -6.61 12.03 8.13
C PRO A 77 -5.92 13.36 8.42
N PHE A 78 -4.62 13.49 8.09
CA PHE A 78 -3.91 14.75 8.20
C PHE A 78 -4.52 15.83 7.30
N GLY A 79 -4.80 15.52 6.04
CA GLY A 79 -5.51 16.39 5.11
C GLY A 79 -6.86 16.84 5.66
N LEU A 80 -7.61 15.93 6.27
CA LEU A 80 -8.88 16.19 6.96
C LEU A 80 -8.74 16.96 8.29
N GLY A 81 -7.53 17.38 8.66
CA GLY A 81 -7.28 18.25 9.80
C GLY A 81 -7.03 17.54 11.13
N GLN A 82 -6.91 16.21 11.13
CA GLN A 82 -6.51 15.46 12.33
C GLN A 82 -4.97 15.54 12.49
N THR A 83 -4.49 15.90 13.68
CA THR A 83 -3.05 15.96 13.96
C THR A 83 -2.50 14.55 14.11
N ILE A 84 -1.31 14.31 13.55
CA ILE A 84 -0.66 13.00 13.60
C ILE A 84 0.77 13.16 14.10
N LYS A 85 1.14 12.36 15.08
CA LYS A 85 2.51 12.26 15.62
C LYS A 85 2.98 10.81 15.54
N PHE A 86 4.24 10.62 15.19
CA PHE A 86 4.88 9.30 15.21
C PHE A 86 5.78 9.19 16.43
N GLU A 87 5.36 8.39 17.39
CA GLU A 87 6.14 8.15 18.62
C GLU A 87 7.08 6.96 18.42
N LYS A 88 8.32 7.10 18.91
CA LYS A 88 9.32 6.03 18.84
C LYS A 88 8.81 4.79 19.58
N ASN A 89 8.82 3.63 18.94
CA ASN A 89 8.35 2.33 19.43
C ASN A 89 6.82 2.18 19.60
N PHE A 90 6.03 3.23 19.39
CA PHE A 90 4.56 3.15 19.53
C PHE A 90 3.81 3.26 18.19
N GLY A 91 4.46 3.83 17.18
CA GLY A 91 3.82 4.09 15.89
C GLY A 91 3.03 5.40 15.85
N PRO A 92 2.03 5.50 14.95
CA PRO A 92 1.24 6.70 14.81
C PRO A 92 0.28 6.88 16.01
N LYS A 93 0.16 8.14 16.43
CA LYS A 93 -0.82 8.63 17.40
C LYS A 93 -1.55 9.81 16.79
N LEU A 94 -2.86 9.76 16.80
CA LEU A 94 -3.74 10.78 16.26
C LEU A 94 -4.39 11.53 17.43
N ASP A 95 -4.64 12.82 17.25
CA ASP A 95 -5.45 13.58 18.19
C ASP A 95 -6.93 13.22 18.02
N GLU A 96 -7.80 13.61 18.96
CA GLU A 96 -9.23 13.36 18.89
C GLU A 96 -9.83 13.90 17.59
N LEU A 97 -10.82 13.17 17.08
CA LEU A 97 -11.50 13.49 15.83
C LEU A 97 -12.52 14.62 16.07
N ASP A 98 -12.26 15.78 15.51
CA ASP A 98 -13.23 16.87 15.51
C ASP A 98 -14.17 16.77 14.29
N LEU A 99 -15.36 16.20 14.52
CA LEU A 99 -16.37 16.02 13.48
C LEU A 99 -16.85 17.34 12.88
N LYS A 100 -16.96 18.41 13.66
CA LYS A 100 -17.37 19.72 13.14
C LYS A 100 -16.34 20.27 12.16
N LYS A 101 -15.07 19.95 12.41
CA LYS A 101 -13.95 20.35 11.56
C LYS A 101 -13.93 19.53 10.27
N ILE A 102 -13.95 18.21 10.34
CA ILE A 102 -13.85 17.36 9.13
C ILE A 102 -15.03 17.51 8.20
N THR A 103 -16.23 17.80 8.72
CA THR A 103 -17.42 18.04 7.89
C THR A 103 -17.44 19.40 7.19
N LYS A 104 -16.54 20.33 7.55
CA LYS A 104 -16.44 21.66 6.96
C LYS A 104 -15.27 21.84 6.01
N ILE A 105 -14.35 20.85 5.98
CA ILE A 105 -13.23 20.87 5.05
C ILE A 105 -13.78 20.73 3.63
N ASP A 106 -13.43 21.64 2.77
CA ASP A 106 -13.69 21.52 1.34
C ASP A 106 -12.54 20.78 0.61
N GLU A 107 -12.80 20.44 -0.64
CA GLU A 107 -11.85 19.69 -1.45
C GLU A 107 -10.58 20.50 -1.77
N ILE A 108 -10.70 21.83 -1.91
CA ILE A 108 -9.58 22.71 -2.22
C ILE A 108 -8.61 22.75 -1.04
N ASP A 109 -9.11 23.03 0.15
CA ASP A 109 -8.32 23.07 1.40
C ASP A 109 -7.60 21.73 1.66
N PHE A 110 -8.32 20.62 1.43
CA PHE A 110 -7.75 19.28 1.56
C PHE A 110 -6.59 19.07 0.58
N VAL A 111 -6.81 19.36 -0.71
CA VAL A 111 -5.81 19.19 -1.77
C VAL A 111 -4.58 20.07 -1.52
N GLU A 112 -4.77 21.34 -1.17
CA GLU A 112 -3.68 22.27 -0.87
C GLU A 112 -2.81 21.76 0.28
N LYS A 113 -3.43 21.24 1.33
CA LYS A 113 -2.73 20.76 2.52
C LYS A 113 -1.80 19.57 2.26
N ILE A 114 -2.17 18.68 1.34
CA ILE A 114 -1.38 17.51 1.00
C ILE A 114 -0.77 17.57 -0.40
N HIS A 115 -0.83 18.73 -1.07
CA HIS A 115 -0.29 18.97 -2.39
C HIS A 115 1.19 18.56 -2.57
N PRO A 116 2.08 18.69 -1.56
CA PRO A 116 3.46 18.22 -1.69
C PRO A 116 3.58 16.73 -2.06
N VAL A 117 2.63 15.87 -1.64
CA VAL A 117 2.61 14.45 -2.03
C VAL A 117 2.43 14.32 -3.54
N TYR A 118 1.53 15.10 -4.14
CA TYR A 118 1.28 15.10 -5.59
C TYR A 118 2.48 15.63 -6.37
N LYS A 119 3.12 16.69 -5.87
CA LYS A 119 4.39 17.19 -6.46
C LYS A 119 5.49 16.14 -6.43
N ALA A 120 5.60 15.38 -5.33
CA ALA A 120 6.57 14.30 -5.24
C ALA A 120 6.30 13.20 -6.28
N ILE A 121 5.03 12.79 -6.47
CA ILE A 121 4.64 11.84 -7.52
C ILE A 121 5.02 12.37 -8.90
N LYS A 122 4.75 13.65 -9.19
CA LYS A 122 5.11 14.27 -10.46
C LYS A 122 6.61 14.24 -10.73
N LYS A 123 7.43 14.56 -9.72
CA LYS A 123 8.89 14.48 -9.82
C LYS A 123 9.35 13.05 -10.10
N VAL A 124 8.85 12.08 -9.33
CA VAL A 124 9.19 10.66 -9.49
C VAL A 124 8.78 10.15 -10.88
N SER A 125 7.53 10.37 -11.29
CA SER A 125 7.02 9.87 -12.56
C SER A 125 7.72 10.47 -13.79
N SER A 126 8.32 11.67 -13.65
CA SER A 126 9.07 12.37 -14.67
C SER A 126 10.57 12.03 -14.68
N ASP A 127 11.07 11.29 -13.68
CA ASP A 127 12.48 10.88 -13.63
C ASP A 127 12.78 9.85 -14.73
N PRO A 128 13.88 9.99 -15.49
CA PRO A 128 14.27 9.06 -16.55
C PRO A 128 14.31 7.59 -16.12
N ILE A 129 14.64 7.30 -14.86
CA ILE A 129 14.69 5.93 -14.32
C ILE A 129 13.30 5.24 -14.37
N LEU A 130 12.20 6.02 -14.39
CA LEU A 130 10.82 5.53 -14.45
C LEU A 130 10.29 5.37 -15.89
N LYS A 131 11.07 5.67 -16.93
CA LYS A 131 10.62 5.58 -18.32
C LYS A 131 9.92 4.25 -18.62
N ASN A 132 10.52 3.14 -18.21
CA ASN A 132 10.02 1.78 -18.44
C ASN A 132 9.51 1.09 -17.16
N LYS A 133 9.29 1.82 -16.06
CA LYS A 133 8.86 1.28 -14.77
C LYS A 133 7.52 1.90 -14.36
N ASN A 134 6.78 1.21 -13.49
CA ASN A 134 5.52 1.74 -12.98
C ASN A 134 5.75 2.72 -11.82
N THR A 135 4.86 3.70 -11.72
CA THR A 135 4.73 4.58 -10.54
C THR A 135 3.46 4.20 -9.81
N ILE A 136 3.61 3.69 -8.60
CA ILE A 136 2.51 3.24 -7.76
C ILE A 136 2.12 4.37 -6.82
N GLY A 137 0.89 4.88 -6.97
CA GLY A 137 0.21 5.62 -5.94
C GLY A 137 -0.47 4.67 -4.96
N PHE A 138 -0.75 5.12 -3.75
CA PHE A 138 -1.44 4.27 -2.79
C PHE A 138 -2.32 5.04 -1.82
N ILE A 139 -3.25 4.30 -1.21
CA ILE A 139 -4.13 4.78 -0.16
C ILE A 139 -4.29 3.73 0.94
N GLY A 140 -4.66 4.17 2.13
CA GLY A 140 -5.29 3.28 3.09
C GLY A 140 -6.74 3.02 2.69
N ALA A 141 -7.22 1.79 2.87
CA ALA A 141 -8.63 1.48 2.68
C ALA A 141 -9.52 2.24 3.68
N PRO A 142 -10.79 2.52 3.34
CA PRO A 142 -11.69 3.29 4.21
C PRO A 142 -11.77 2.75 5.63
N TRP A 143 -11.90 1.43 5.78
CA TRP A 143 -11.91 0.77 7.09
C TRP A 143 -10.62 1.00 7.88
N THR A 144 -9.47 0.77 7.28
CA THR A 144 -8.18 0.99 7.95
C THR A 144 -8.02 2.45 8.42
N LEU A 145 -8.43 3.41 7.61
CA LEU A 145 -8.37 4.83 7.99
C LEU A 145 -9.35 5.18 9.11
N LEU A 146 -10.58 4.67 9.02
CA LEU A 146 -11.58 4.82 10.07
C LEU A 146 -11.05 4.30 11.42
N VAL A 147 -10.44 3.09 11.41
CA VAL A 147 -9.85 2.50 12.61
C VAL A 147 -8.80 3.44 13.23
N TYR A 148 -7.88 3.98 12.44
CA TYR A 148 -6.89 4.92 12.95
C TYR A 148 -7.52 6.20 13.48
N MET A 149 -8.47 6.78 12.76
CA MET A 149 -9.10 8.06 13.09
C MET A 149 -9.91 8.00 14.38
N ILE A 150 -10.60 6.88 14.66
CA ILE A 150 -11.43 6.71 15.87
C ILE A 150 -10.61 6.11 17.02
N ASN A 151 -9.74 5.16 16.75
CA ASN A 151 -8.94 4.49 17.77
C ASN A 151 -7.72 5.32 18.21
N LEU A 152 -7.41 6.40 17.49
CA LEU A 152 -6.33 7.38 17.71
C LEU A 152 -4.92 6.80 17.69
N LYS A 153 -4.79 5.52 17.45
CA LYS A 153 -3.53 4.75 17.38
C LYS A 153 -3.75 3.41 16.67
N SER A 154 -2.65 2.71 16.38
CA SER A 154 -2.73 1.33 15.91
C SER A 154 -3.53 0.45 16.90
N PRO A 155 -4.55 -0.30 16.44
CA PRO A 155 -5.39 -1.14 17.30
C PRO A 155 -4.65 -2.38 17.84
N LYS A 156 -3.41 -2.65 17.33
CA LYS A 156 -2.65 -3.89 17.58
C LYS A 156 -3.46 -5.13 17.14
N LYS A 157 -4.27 -5.73 18.05
CA LYS A 157 -5.07 -6.94 17.77
C LYS A 157 -6.57 -6.77 18.01
N ASN A 158 -6.99 -5.72 18.70
CA ASN A 158 -8.38 -5.53 19.10
C ASN A 158 -8.83 -4.09 18.90
N LEU A 159 -10.05 -3.92 18.40
CA LEU A 159 -10.74 -2.64 18.39
C LEU A 159 -11.16 -2.26 19.82
N ASN A 160 -11.35 -0.96 20.04
CA ASN A 160 -11.96 -0.49 21.28
C ASN A 160 -13.36 -1.12 21.39
N LYS A 161 -13.73 -1.60 22.59
CA LYS A 161 -15.06 -2.24 22.85
C LYS A 161 -16.24 -1.35 22.46
N ASN A 162 -16.03 -0.04 22.48
CA ASN A 162 -17.06 0.96 22.16
C ASN A 162 -17.00 1.42 20.69
N PHE A 163 -16.19 0.79 19.86
CA PHE A 163 -15.96 1.23 18.47
C PHE A 163 -17.27 1.33 17.66
N PHE A 164 -18.18 0.36 17.84
CA PHE A 164 -19.46 0.29 17.13
C PHE A 164 -20.66 0.89 17.87
N GLN A 165 -20.45 1.66 18.94
CA GLN A 165 -21.56 2.22 19.73
C GLN A 165 -22.40 3.24 18.97
N ASP A 166 -21.81 3.95 18.03
CA ASP A 166 -22.50 4.94 17.19
C ASP A 166 -22.29 4.60 15.70
N GLU A 167 -23.14 3.71 15.20
CA GLU A 167 -23.13 3.27 13.81
C GLU A 167 -23.41 4.42 12.83
N TYR A 168 -24.29 5.36 13.18
CA TYR A 168 -24.55 6.54 12.38
C TYR A 168 -23.29 7.39 12.19
N LEU A 169 -22.57 7.61 13.26
CA LEU A 169 -21.31 8.35 13.24
C LEU A 169 -20.26 7.65 12.37
N ILE A 170 -20.11 6.33 12.52
CA ILE A 170 -19.17 5.52 11.75
C ILE A 170 -19.46 5.64 10.25
N ASN A 171 -20.70 5.42 9.86
CA ASN A 171 -21.12 5.49 8.45
C ASN A 171 -20.90 6.89 7.88
N ARG A 172 -21.14 7.94 8.65
CA ARG A 172 -20.87 9.33 8.23
C ARG A 172 -19.39 9.60 8.02
N ILE A 173 -18.52 9.10 8.90
CA ILE A 173 -17.06 9.25 8.75
C ILE A 173 -16.57 8.44 7.56
N LEU A 174 -17.05 7.22 7.35
CA LEU A 174 -16.70 6.39 6.19
C LEU A 174 -17.03 7.09 4.88
N LEU A 175 -18.20 7.72 4.77
CA LEU A 175 -18.59 8.47 3.57
C LEU A 175 -17.65 9.66 3.30
N ILE A 176 -17.24 10.38 4.35
CA ILE A 176 -16.26 11.47 4.22
C ILE A 176 -14.91 10.91 3.74
N ILE A 177 -14.43 9.86 4.38
CA ILE A 177 -13.16 9.20 4.00
C ILE A 177 -13.22 8.78 2.53
N GLU A 178 -14.29 8.10 2.10
CA GLU A 178 -14.43 7.62 0.72
C GLU A 178 -14.40 8.79 -0.29
N ASN A 179 -15.10 9.88 -0.03
CA ASN A 179 -15.12 11.04 -0.92
C ASN A 179 -13.73 11.66 -1.06
N PHE A 180 -13.03 11.90 0.05
CA PHE A 180 -11.68 12.47 0.00
C PHE A 180 -10.63 11.49 -0.51
N LEU A 181 -10.83 10.17 -0.37
CA LEU A 181 -10.01 9.17 -1.03
C LEU A 181 -10.13 9.25 -2.55
N LYS A 182 -11.33 9.45 -3.10
CA LYS A 182 -11.53 9.64 -4.54
C LYS A 182 -10.75 10.86 -5.05
N THR A 183 -10.83 11.98 -4.33
CA THR A 183 -10.02 13.18 -4.62
C THR A 183 -8.52 12.89 -4.54
N HIS A 184 -8.07 12.20 -3.50
CA HIS A 184 -6.66 11.86 -3.34
C HIS A 184 -6.15 10.91 -4.43
N ILE A 185 -6.93 9.90 -4.83
CA ILE A 185 -6.64 8.99 -5.94
C ILE A 185 -6.50 9.77 -7.25
N LYS A 186 -7.49 10.62 -7.57
CA LYS A 186 -7.48 11.42 -8.79
C LYS A 186 -6.21 12.27 -8.91
N ASN A 187 -5.86 12.97 -7.83
CA ASN A 187 -4.67 13.82 -7.81
C ASN A 187 -3.37 12.99 -7.92
N GLN A 188 -3.28 11.79 -7.34
CA GLN A 188 -2.14 10.91 -7.53
C GLN A 188 -2.01 10.49 -9.01
N ILE A 189 -3.11 10.11 -9.65
CA ILE A 189 -3.13 9.70 -11.06
C ILE A 189 -2.77 10.86 -11.98
N ASP A 190 -3.35 12.04 -11.79
CA ASP A 190 -3.09 13.24 -12.59
C ASP A 190 -1.61 13.68 -12.50
N ASN A 191 -0.93 13.32 -11.44
CA ASN A 191 0.49 13.60 -11.24
C ASN A 191 1.42 12.44 -11.62
N GLY A 192 0.89 11.36 -12.22
CA GLY A 192 1.69 10.33 -12.88
C GLY A 192 1.72 8.97 -12.21
N ALA A 193 0.94 8.74 -11.15
CA ALA A 193 0.69 7.39 -10.68
C ALA A 193 -0.08 6.62 -11.76
N ASN A 194 0.38 5.43 -12.11
CA ASN A 194 -0.23 4.61 -13.15
C ASN A 194 -0.62 3.20 -12.68
N VAL A 195 -0.51 2.96 -11.38
CA VAL A 195 -1.09 1.84 -10.64
C VAL A 195 -1.51 2.39 -9.28
N ILE A 196 -2.66 1.99 -8.76
CA ILE A 196 -3.10 2.33 -7.39
C ILE A 196 -3.08 1.08 -6.52
N GLN A 197 -2.43 1.18 -5.36
CA GLN A 197 -2.43 0.14 -4.32
C GLN A 197 -3.34 0.57 -3.17
N ILE A 198 -4.32 -0.26 -2.81
CA ILE A 198 -5.20 -0.04 -1.65
C ILE A 198 -4.73 -0.96 -0.51
N PHE A 199 -4.31 -0.36 0.61
CA PHE A 199 -3.85 -1.09 1.80
C PHE A 199 -4.94 -1.15 2.86
N ASP A 200 -5.50 -2.34 3.11
CA ASP A 200 -6.40 -2.57 4.23
C ASP A 200 -5.72 -3.38 5.33
N SER A 201 -4.88 -2.70 6.10
CA SER A 201 -4.02 -3.30 7.12
C SER A 201 -4.80 -3.91 8.30
N TRP A 202 -6.06 -3.52 8.48
CA TRP A 202 -6.90 -3.93 9.61
C TRP A 202 -8.15 -4.71 9.18
N ALA A 203 -8.19 -5.19 7.94
CA ALA A 203 -9.31 -6.00 7.42
C ALA A 203 -9.60 -7.23 8.30
N GLY A 204 -8.56 -7.92 8.74
CA GLY A 204 -8.69 -9.12 9.59
C GLY A 204 -9.20 -8.87 11.02
N LEU A 205 -9.42 -7.61 11.44
CA LEU A 205 -10.00 -7.31 12.75
C LEU A 205 -11.52 -7.41 12.78
N LEU A 206 -12.18 -7.48 11.61
CA LEU A 206 -13.63 -7.58 11.52
C LEU A 206 -14.12 -9.02 11.56
N GLU A 207 -15.31 -9.20 12.14
CA GLU A 207 -16.06 -10.43 11.99
C GLU A 207 -16.66 -10.54 10.57
N GLU A 208 -16.89 -11.75 10.09
CA GLU A 208 -17.37 -11.99 8.71
C GLU A 208 -18.68 -11.26 8.39
N LYS A 209 -19.60 -11.15 9.36
CA LYS A 209 -20.86 -10.42 9.22
C LYS A 209 -20.73 -8.93 8.91
N ASP A 210 -19.60 -8.32 9.32
CA ASP A 210 -19.35 -6.88 9.20
C ASP A 210 -18.54 -6.53 7.95
N LEU A 211 -17.90 -7.53 7.30
CA LEU A 211 -17.09 -7.33 6.09
C LEU A 211 -17.85 -6.65 4.94
N PRO A 212 -19.13 -7.02 4.63
CA PRO A 212 -19.86 -6.37 3.55
C PRO A 212 -19.99 -4.86 3.71
N ASN A 213 -20.27 -4.38 4.92
CA ASN A 213 -20.56 -2.97 5.18
C ASN A 213 -19.30 -2.12 5.30
N TYR A 214 -18.24 -2.67 5.92
CA TYR A 214 -17.07 -1.86 6.29
C TYR A 214 -15.85 -2.12 5.39
N ILE A 215 -15.80 -3.23 4.66
CA ILE A 215 -14.70 -3.57 3.76
C ILE A 215 -15.16 -3.69 2.33
N TYR A 216 -16.11 -4.59 2.03
CA TYR A 216 -16.43 -4.92 0.63
C TYR A 216 -17.03 -3.72 -0.11
N THR A 217 -18.12 -3.16 0.39
CA THR A 217 -18.80 -2.03 -0.27
C THR A 217 -17.91 -0.78 -0.39
N PRO A 218 -17.27 -0.28 0.67
CA PRO A 218 -16.41 0.89 0.54
C PRO A 218 -15.20 0.68 -0.37
N THR A 219 -14.62 -0.54 -0.36
CA THR A 219 -13.48 -0.84 -1.24
C THR A 219 -13.92 -1.01 -2.69
N LEU A 220 -15.08 -1.63 -2.95
CA LEU A 220 -15.68 -1.73 -4.30
C LEU A 220 -15.87 -0.34 -4.91
N ASN A 221 -16.48 0.60 -4.17
CA ASN A 221 -16.69 1.96 -4.64
C ASN A 221 -15.39 2.65 -5.09
N LEU A 222 -14.28 2.40 -4.37
CA LEU A 222 -12.97 2.94 -4.74
C LEU A 222 -12.35 2.20 -5.93
N VAL A 223 -12.50 0.88 -5.99
CA VAL A 223 -12.03 0.07 -7.12
C VAL A 223 -12.73 0.50 -8.41
N GLU A 224 -14.05 0.65 -8.39
CA GLU A 224 -14.81 1.14 -9.55
C GLU A 224 -14.37 2.55 -9.96
N TYR A 225 -14.14 3.44 -8.99
CA TYR A 225 -13.64 4.78 -9.26
C TYR A 225 -12.26 4.77 -9.92
N VAL A 226 -11.29 4.00 -9.41
CA VAL A 226 -9.96 3.88 -10.01
C VAL A 226 -10.06 3.34 -11.44
N LYS A 227 -10.87 2.31 -11.67
CA LYS A 227 -11.10 1.72 -12.99
C LYS A 227 -11.73 2.70 -13.98
N SER A 228 -12.63 3.57 -13.51
CA SER A 228 -13.22 4.63 -14.34
C SER A 228 -12.18 5.64 -14.85
N LEU A 229 -11.03 5.74 -14.16
CA LEU A 229 -9.89 6.55 -14.57
C LEU A 229 -8.88 5.79 -15.46
N ASN A 230 -9.21 4.56 -15.90
CA ASN A 230 -8.37 3.70 -16.72
C ASN A 230 -6.99 3.36 -16.10
N VAL A 231 -6.93 3.23 -14.78
CA VAL A 231 -5.74 2.86 -14.04
C VAL A 231 -5.99 1.54 -13.31
N PRO A 232 -5.07 0.55 -13.38
CA PRO A 232 -5.24 -0.71 -12.66
C PRO A 232 -5.10 -0.52 -11.15
N VAL A 233 -5.88 -1.30 -10.40
CA VAL A 233 -5.93 -1.26 -8.94
C VAL A 233 -5.60 -2.60 -8.32
N ILE A 234 -4.71 -2.57 -7.33
CA ILE A 234 -4.30 -3.72 -6.52
C ILE A 234 -4.85 -3.53 -5.11
N CYS A 235 -5.57 -4.52 -4.57
CA CYS A 235 -6.05 -4.50 -3.19
C CYS A 235 -5.20 -5.41 -2.30
N PHE A 236 -4.98 -4.98 -1.05
CA PHE A 236 -4.34 -5.77 -0.01
C PHE A 236 -5.21 -5.83 1.25
N PRO A 237 -6.25 -6.68 1.29
CA PRO A 237 -7.06 -6.92 2.48
C PRO A 237 -6.32 -7.87 3.42
N ARG A 238 -5.45 -7.32 4.25
CA ARG A 238 -4.56 -8.10 5.09
C ARG A 238 -5.32 -8.93 6.13
N GLU A 239 -4.92 -10.19 6.28
CA GLU A 239 -5.47 -11.15 7.25
C GLU A 239 -6.97 -11.47 7.03
N ILE A 240 -7.53 -11.17 5.85
CA ILE A 240 -8.88 -11.59 5.51
C ILE A 240 -8.93 -13.12 5.33
N LYS A 241 -10.01 -13.77 5.76
CA LYS A 241 -10.10 -15.22 5.69
C LYS A 241 -10.51 -15.73 4.31
N ASN A 242 -11.38 -14.99 3.62
CA ASN A 242 -11.97 -15.38 2.33
C ASN A 242 -11.56 -14.43 1.20
N TYR A 243 -10.36 -14.66 0.64
CA TYR A 243 -9.86 -13.89 -0.50
C TYR A 243 -10.72 -14.07 -1.77
N LYS A 244 -11.33 -15.27 -1.94
CA LYS A 244 -12.18 -15.54 -3.09
C LYS A 244 -13.40 -14.64 -3.09
N GLU A 245 -14.15 -14.62 -1.99
CA GLU A 245 -15.33 -13.77 -1.82
C GLU A 245 -15.00 -12.29 -1.97
N PHE A 246 -13.88 -11.84 -1.36
CA PHE A 246 -13.40 -10.48 -1.55
C PHE A 246 -13.19 -10.15 -3.03
N CYS A 247 -12.51 -11.01 -3.79
CA CYS A 247 -12.25 -10.77 -5.21
C CYS A 247 -13.53 -10.81 -6.07
N GLU A 248 -14.48 -11.67 -5.73
CA GLU A 248 -15.77 -11.77 -6.45
C GLU A 248 -16.64 -10.53 -6.23
N ILE A 249 -16.63 -9.96 -5.02
CA ILE A 249 -17.45 -8.78 -4.67
C ILE A 249 -16.73 -7.49 -5.08
N VAL A 250 -15.48 -7.29 -4.64
CA VAL A 250 -14.72 -6.03 -4.82
C VAL A 250 -14.15 -5.90 -6.23
N LYS A 251 -13.86 -7.00 -6.91
CA LYS A 251 -13.38 -7.08 -8.30
C LYS A 251 -12.13 -6.22 -8.58
N PRO A 252 -11.07 -6.29 -7.77
CA PRO A 252 -9.83 -5.59 -8.07
C PRO A 252 -9.16 -6.17 -9.32
N ASP A 253 -8.19 -5.43 -9.92
CA ASP A 253 -7.44 -5.95 -11.09
C ASP A 253 -6.34 -6.92 -10.68
N ALA A 254 -5.83 -6.80 -9.44
CA ALA A 254 -4.92 -7.74 -8.81
C ALA A 254 -5.13 -7.76 -7.29
N ILE A 255 -4.72 -8.85 -6.65
CA ILE A 255 -4.83 -9.03 -5.21
C ILE A 255 -3.46 -9.29 -4.57
N SER A 256 -3.14 -8.54 -3.52
CA SER A 256 -1.98 -8.84 -2.68
C SER A 256 -2.37 -9.81 -1.57
N ILE A 257 -1.49 -10.78 -1.31
CA ILE A 257 -1.65 -11.75 -0.23
C ILE A 257 -0.59 -11.54 0.85
N ASP A 258 -0.94 -11.79 2.10
CA ASP A 258 0.01 -11.79 3.20
C ASP A 258 0.76 -13.12 3.34
N TYR A 259 1.82 -13.13 4.14
CA TYR A 259 2.71 -14.29 4.29
C TYR A 259 2.12 -15.45 5.12
N ASN A 260 0.95 -15.26 5.77
CA ASN A 260 0.27 -16.33 6.51
C ASN A 260 -0.64 -17.17 5.62
N VAL A 261 -0.81 -16.75 4.37
CA VAL A 261 -1.70 -17.42 3.40
C VAL A 261 -0.94 -18.53 2.67
N ASP A 262 -1.56 -19.70 2.53
CA ASP A 262 -1.03 -20.76 1.68
C ASP A 262 -1.18 -20.38 0.19
N PRO A 263 -0.07 -20.13 -0.53
CA PRO A 263 -0.12 -19.69 -1.93
C PRO A 263 -0.72 -20.73 -2.86
N LYS A 264 -0.62 -22.03 -2.56
CA LYS A 264 -1.23 -23.11 -3.36
C LYS A 264 -2.75 -23.12 -3.24
N LYS A 265 -3.26 -22.80 -2.05
CA LYS A 265 -4.71 -22.70 -1.84
C LYS A 265 -5.27 -21.48 -2.58
N ILE A 266 -4.61 -20.32 -2.43
CA ILE A 266 -5.01 -19.09 -3.12
C ILE A 266 -5.03 -19.27 -4.64
N LEU A 267 -4.02 -19.93 -5.22
CA LEU A 267 -3.95 -20.16 -6.67
C LEU A 267 -5.15 -20.96 -7.21
N LYS A 268 -5.73 -21.86 -6.42
CA LYS A 268 -6.93 -22.61 -6.83
C LYS A 268 -8.17 -21.73 -6.90
N ASP A 269 -8.29 -20.78 -5.99
CA ASP A 269 -9.49 -19.98 -5.76
C ASP A 269 -9.48 -18.65 -6.55
N ILE A 270 -8.29 -18.07 -6.83
CA ILE A 270 -8.13 -16.75 -7.42
C ILE A 270 -7.69 -16.86 -8.88
N LYS A 271 -8.39 -16.11 -9.77
CA LYS A 271 -8.10 -16.08 -11.23
C LYS A 271 -7.50 -14.77 -11.71
N ILE A 272 -7.55 -13.73 -10.89
CA ILE A 272 -6.90 -12.45 -11.18
C ILE A 272 -5.41 -12.51 -10.78
N PRO A 273 -4.56 -11.60 -11.29
CA PRO A 273 -3.16 -11.54 -10.90
C PRO A 273 -2.97 -11.47 -9.39
N ILE A 274 -1.98 -12.21 -8.90
CA ILE A 274 -1.64 -12.28 -7.48
C ILE A 274 -0.33 -11.51 -7.25
N GLN A 275 -0.23 -10.84 -6.11
CA GLN A 275 0.96 -10.13 -5.67
C GLN A 275 1.37 -10.58 -4.27
N GLY A 276 2.67 -10.68 -3.99
CA GLY A 276 3.19 -10.83 -2.62
C GLY A 276 3.23 -12.25 -2.09
N GLY A 277 3.16 -12.38 -0.79
CA GLY A 277 3.13 -13.65 -0.06
C GLY A 277 4.43 -14.07 0.62
N LEU A 278 5.62 -13.68 0.12
CA LEU A 278 6.87 -14.07 0.76
C LEU A 278 7.02 -13.41 2.14
N ASP A 279 7.33 -14.22 3.17
CA ASP A 279 7.57 -13.69 4.52
C ASP A 279 8.81 -12.77 4.51
N PRO A 280 8.68 -11.49 4.95
CA PRO A 280 9.82 -10.58 5.06
C PRO A 280 10.97 -11.10 5.91
N LYS A 281 10.73 -12.01 6.86
CA LYS A 281 11.75 -12.62 7.70
C LYS A 281 12.72 -13.49 6.91
N VAL A 282 12.34 -13.98 5.74
CA VAL A 282 13.24 -14.75 4.87
C VAL A 282 14.46 -13.90 4.47
N LEU A 283 14.29 -12.57 4.34
CA LEU A 283 15.40 -11.64 4.09
C LEU A 283 16.36 -11.45 5.27
N LEU A 284 16.04 -11.99 6.44
CA LEU A 284 16.91 -12.00 7.63
C LEU A 284 17.70 -13.31 7.77
N THR A 285 17.49 -14.26 6.87
CA THR A 285 18.19 -15.56 6.86
C THR A 285 19.40 -15.54 5.92
N ASP A 286 19.96 -16.69 5.61
CA ASP A 286 21.04 -16.85 4.64
C ASP A 286 20.53 -16.87 3.18
N TYR A 287 21.47 -16.82 2.23
CA TYR A 287 21.20 -16.82 0.80
C TYR A 287 20.49 -18.11 0.32
N GLU A 288 20.87 -19.27 0.86
CA GLU A 288 20.31 -20.55 0.41
C GLU A 288 18.82 -20.66 0.81
N ASN A 289 18.47 -20.24 2.02
CA ASN A 289 17.07 -20.19 2.44
C ASN A 289 16.27 -19.15 1.66
N LEU A 290 16.84 -17.95 1.41
CA LEU A 290 16.22 -16.94 0.56
C LEU A 290 15.93 -17.50 -0.83
N LYS A 291 16.90 -18.14 -1.47
CA LYS A 291 16.79 -18.75 -2.80
C LYS A 291 15.70 -19.84 -2.81
N LYS A 292 15.71 -20.72 -1.84
CA LYS A 292 14.74 -21.81 -1.70
C LYS A 292 13.30 -21.27 -1.58
N GLU A 293 13.05 -20.34 -0.66
CA GLU A 293 11.71 -19.81 -0.44
C GLU A 293 11.25 -18.92 -1.61
N THR A 294 12.15 -18.17 -2.25
CA THR A 294 11.84 -17.38 -3.46
C THR A 294 11.44 -18.30 -4.61
N ASN A 295 12.25 -19.32 -4.92
CA ASN A 295 11.96 -20.26 -6.00
C ASN A 295 10.65 -21.04 -5.77
N LYS A 296 10.31 -21.32 -4.53
CA LYS A 296 9.01 -21.93 -4.18
C LYS A 296 7.82 -21.10 -4.65
N TYR A 297 7.84 -19.77 -4.46
CA TYR A 297 6.80 -18.88 -4.94
C TYR A 297 6.80 -18.79 -6.47
N LEU A 298 7.96 -18.65 -7.10
CA LEU A 298 8.09 -18.61 -8.55
C LEU A 298 7.54 -19.89 -9.20
N GLU A 299 7.85 -21.07 -8.66
CA GLU A 299 7.32 -22.35 -9.19
C GLU A 299 5.81 -22.48 -8.96
N ILE A 300 5.28 -22.05 -7.80
CA ILE A 300 3.84 -22.11 -7.54
C ILE A 300 3.06 -21.26 -8.53
N PHE A 301 3.56 -20.07 -8.89
CA PHE A 301 2.86 -19.10 -9.73
C PHE A 301 3.36 -19.07 -11.17
N LYS A 302 4.18 -20.02 -11.63
CA LYS A 302 4.81 -20.02 -12.97
C LYS A 302 3.83 -19.87 -14.14
N ASP A 303 2.63 -20.45 -14.01
CA ASP A 303 1.57 -20.42 -15.02
C ASP A 303 0.44 -19.44 -14.66
N HIS A 304 0.67 -18.57 -13.69
CA HIS A 304 -0.31 -17.59 -13.20
C HIS A 304 0.30 -16.17 -13.19
N PRO A 305 -0.46 -15.15 -13.62
CA PRO A 305 0.03 -13.76 -13.59
C PRO A 305 0.42 -13.36 -12.18
N TYR A 306 1.73 -13.16 -11.93
CA TYR A 306 2.26 -12.95 -10.58
C TYR A 306 3.23 -11.77 -10.53
N ILE A 307 2.98 -10.87 -9.56
CA ILE A 307 3.88 -9.76 -9.22
C ILE A 307 4.64 -10.15 -7.95
N PHE A 308 5.96 -10.30 -8.07
CA PHE A 308 6.75 -10.66 -6.91
C PHE A 308 6.81 -9.51 -5.90
N ASN A 309 6.46 -9.82 -4.66
CA ASN A 309 6.53 -8.92 -3.51
C ASN A 309 6.58 -9.73 -2.21
N LEU A 310 6.83 -9.04 -1.11
CA LEU A 310 6.69 -9.61 0.23
C LEU A 310 5.21 -9.61 0.66
N GLY A 311 4.84 -10.51 1.55
CA GLY A 311 3.51 -10.55 2.17
C GLY A 311 3.30 -9.51 3.28
N HIS A 312 4.29 -8.64 3.52
CA HIS A 312 4.25 -7.46 4.40
C HIS A 312 5.44 -6.55 4.06
N GLY A 313 5.52 -5.37 4.69
CA GLY A 313 6.64 -4.46 4.49
C GLY A 313 7.98 -5.06 4.93
N ILE A 314 9.04 -4.74 4.18
CA ILE A 314 10.42 -5.13 4.51
C ILE A 314 10.80 -4.68 5.92
N LEU A 315 11.56 -5.50 6.62
CA LEU A 315 11.96 -5.24 8.01
C LEU A 315 13.16 -4.28 8.05
N PRO A 316 13.23 -3.40 9.07
CA PRO A 316 14.32 -2.43 9.20
C PRO A 316 15.72 -3.04 9.35
N GLU A 317 15.77 -4.29 9.83
CA GLU A 317 17.00 -5.05 10.08
C GLU A 317 17.53 -5.74 8.82
N THR A 318 16.78 -5.72 7.73
CA THR A 318 17.16 -6.38 6.47
C THR A 318 18.47 -5.81 5.92
N ASN A 319 19.40 -6.69 5.56
CA ASN A 319 20.60 -6.31 4.83
C ASN A 319 20.23 -5.96 3.37
N PRO A 320 20.60 -4.77 2.85
CA PRO A 320 20.36 -4.39 1.45
C PRO A 320 20.90 -5.42 0.42
N GLU A 321 21.97 -6.13 0.74
CA GLU A 321 22.53 -7.20 -0.11
C GLU A 321 21.53 -8.35 -0.29
N MET A 322 20.77 -8.72 0.74
CA MET A 322 19.75 -9.76 0.65
C MET A 322 18.57 -9.33 -0.26
N VAL A 323 18.25 -8.03 -0.28
CA VAL A 323 17.27 -7.47 -1.24
C VAL A 323 17.80 -7.56 -2.67
N GLU A 324 19.07 -7.24 -2.89
CA GLU A 324 19.70 -7.37 -4.20
C GLU A 324 19.69 -8.83 -4.67
N ASN A 325 20.01 -9.77 -3.77
CA ASN A 325 19.99 -11.20 -4.06
C ASN A 325 18.57 -11.69 -4.41
N LEU A 326 17.55 -11.26 -3.65
CA LEU A 326 16.14 -11.55 -3.96
C LEU A 326 15.79 -11.11 -5.39
N ILE A 327 16.13 -9.87 -5.74
CA ILE A 327 15.83 -9.31 -7.08
C ILE A 327 16.57 -10.09 -8.18
N LYS A 328 17.83 -10.46 -7.95
CA LYS A 328 18.59 -11.29 -8.90
C LYS A 328 17.95 -12.67 -9.10
N ILE A 329 17.49 -13.33 -8.02
CA ILE A 329 16.80 -14.62 -8.11
C ILE A 329 15.52 -14.49 -8.95
N VAL A 330 14.69 -13.48 -8.66
CA VAL A 330 13.42 -13.27 -9.40
C VAL A 330 13.64 -12.93 -10.87
N LYS A 331 14.68 -12.14 -11.19
CA LYS A 331 14.96 -11.69 -12.56
C LYS A 331 15.64 -12.76 -13.44
N ASN A 332 16.27 -13.77 -12.84
CA ASN A 332 16.97 -14.83 -13.55
C ASN A 332 16.09 -16.09 -13.77
N ASN A 333 14.85 -16.07 -13.30
CA ASN A 333 13.81 -17.07 -13.56
C ASN A 333 12.77 -16.52 -14.54
#